data_65610148af757add647695dc4a6b18ac
#
_entry.id   65610148af757add647695dc4a6b18ac
#
_cell.length_a   1.000
_cell.length_b   1.000
_cell.length_c   1.000
_cell.angle_alpha   90.00
_cell.angle_beta   90.00
_cell.angle_gamma   90.00
#
_symmetry.space_group_name_H-M   'P 1'
#
loop_
_entity.id
_entity.type
_entity.pdbx_description
1 polymer ?
#
loop_
_entity_poly.entity_id
_entity_poly.type
_entity_poly.pdbx_seq_one_letter_code
_entity_poly.pdbx_strand_id
1 'polypeptide(L)'
;MLKVAESPKKLHILAAKDTGTAEKNIINKDLGIIDDFGQLVEYHGNGTKDDKIPHLLYHTSKGDKVIYVLGYGDKQKWQKALGGQYGCLYIDEINTADIDFVRESAMRCDYLMATLNPDDPALPIYKEYINCSRPLPEWEQETPKEIKNELKEEPKPNWVHWFFSFVHNLGLPKEKLDKIIANTPKGTKIWKNKIEGLRGKATGLVFSNFDRKRHVKTKAWLKQQLKDGKIKIKTITAGLDTSYSSESEDTIAMIYQIIAEDRRVITVDEKIYSNADLTIPLAPSDTVRNFVDFLETNRKEWGFARDVFIDSADQATITELNKHKRLHGSAHNFIPAYKKTTIIDRIMLQISWLQQDAYLVLEHCVNHISELERYSWKEDKNNEPEDRNDHTINASQYAWLPYKMQIGDKDEMGG
;
A
#
# COMPACT_ATOMS: atom_id res chain seq x y z
N MET A 1 -8.29 -21.20 -20.92
CA MET A 1 -9.31 -21.77 -21.85
C MET A 1 -9.73 -23.19 -21.46
N LEU A 2 -8.85 -24.18 -21.25
CA LEU A 2 -9.24 -25.56 -20.92
C LEU A 2 -10.14 -25.67 -19.68
N LYS A 3 -9.79 -25.00 -18.58
CA LYS A 3 -10.63 -24.96 -17.35
C LYS A 3 -11.99 -24.32 -17.58
N VAL A 4 -12.07 -23.35 -18.46
CA VAL A 4 -13.35 -22.73 -18.87
C VAL A 4 -14.21 -23.74 -19.61
N ALA A 5 -13.64 -24.48 -20.58
CA ALA A 5 -14.36 -25.50 -21.34
C ALA A 5 -14.86 -26.66 -20.44
N GLU A 6 -14.10 -27.04 -19.43
CA GLU A 6 -14.47 -28.09 -18.48
C GLU A 6 -15.53 -27.65 -17.45
N SER A 7 -15.63 -26.35 -17.16
CA SER A 7 -16.52 -25.81 -16.12
C SER A 7 -18.00 -26.09 -16.43
N PRO A 8 -18.82 -26.49 -15.44
CA PRO A 8 -20.28 -26.61 -15.62
C PRO A 8 -20.96 -25.23 -15.76
N LYS A 9 -20.32 -24.15 -15.28
CA LYS A 9 -20.86 -22.78 -15.34
C LYS A 9 -20.69 -22.18 -16.75
N LYS A 10 -21.61 -21.29 -17.11
CA LYS A 10 -21.58 -20.56 -18.38
C LYS A 10 -20.70 -19.31 -18.31
N LEU A 11 -20.69 -18.64 -17.15
CA LEU A 11 -20.05 -17.34 -16.98
C LEU A 11 -18.67 -17.47 -16.34
N HIS A 12 -17.71 -16.70 -16.85
CA HIS A 12 -16.31 -16.66 -16.42
C HIS A 12 -15.79 -15.22 -16.42
N ILE A 13 -14.63 -14.96 -15.82
CA ILE A 13 -13.99 -13.65 -15.76
C ILE A 13 -12.52 -13.75 -16.20
N LEU A 14 -12.12 -12.81 -17.03
CA LEU A 14 -10.74 -12.46 -17.36
C LEU A 14 -10.54 -11.01 -16.93
N ALA A 15 -9.61 -10.76 -16.01
CA ALA A 15 -9.36 -9.44 -15.46
C ALA A 15 -7.90 -9.01 -15.67
N ALA A 16 -7.71 -7.74 -16.00
CA ALA A 16 -6.44 -7.06 -16.08
C ALA A 16 -6.59 -5.63 -15.53
N LYS A 17 -5.52 -4.83 -15.53
CA LYS A 17 -5.56 -3.44 -15.06
C LYS A 17 -6.71 -2.64 -15.71
N ASP A 18 -6.86 -2.78 -17.01
CA ASP A 18 -7.99 -2.28 -17.82
C ASP A 18 -8.26 -3.22 -19.01
N THR A 19 -9.36 -2.99 -19.71
CA THR A 19 -9.76 -3.83 -20.86
C THR A 19 -8.75 -3.76 -22.00
N GLY A 20 -8.13 -2.59 -22.25
CA GLY A 20 -7.11 -2.43 -23.28
C GLY A 20 -5.83 -3.22 -22.97
N THR A 21 -5.47 -3.31 -21.70
CA THR A 21 -4.36 -4.16 -21.22
C THR A 21 -4.68 -5.65 -21.44
N ALA A 22 -5.91 -6.08 -21.14
CA ALA A 22 -6.35 -7.46 -21.40
C ALA A 22 -6.32 -7.78 -22.91
N GLU A 23 -6.79 -6.85 -23.74
CA GLU A 23 -6.75 -6.99 -25.20
C GLU A 23 -5.32 -7.17 -25.71
N LYS A 24 -4.43 -6.28 -25.31
CA LYS A 24 -3.06 -6.25 -25.80
C LYS A 24 -2.22 -7.43 -25.30
N ASN A 25 -2.37 -7.80 -24.03
CA ASN A 25 -1.46 -8.74 -23.37
C ASN A 25 -1.94 -10.19 -23.38
N ILE A 26 -3.26 -10.41 -23.61
CA ILE A 26 -3.86 -11.74 -23.43
C ILE A 26 -4.68 -12.14 -24.64
N ILE A 27 -5.52 -11.24 -25.17
CA ILE A 27 -6.51 -11.59 -26.18
C ILE A 27 -5.88 -11.56 -27.59
N ASN A 28 -5.29 -10.42 -27.99
CA ASN A 28 -4.87 -10.14 -29.38
C ASN A 28 -3.35 -10.23 -29.60
N LYS A 29 -2.55 -10.68 -28.62
CA LYS A 29 -1.11 -10.82 -28.81
C LYS A 29 -0.78 -12.11 -29.60
N ASP A 30 0.46 -12.19 -30.11
CA ASP A 30 1.01 -13.45 -30.64
C ASP A 30 0.96 -14.53 -29.55
N LEU A 31 0.43 -15.71 -29.88
CA LEU A 31 0.11 -16.80 -28.94
C LEU A 31 -0.90 -16.37 -27.85
N GLY A 32 -1.75 -15.42 -28.16
CA GLY A 32 -2.88 -15.01 -27.32
C GLY A 32 -4.13 -15.85 -27.57
N ILE A 33 -5.24 -15.48 -26.92
CA ILE A 33 -6.48 -16.27 -26.98
C ILE A 33 -7.01 -16.36 -28.40
N ILE A 34 -6.98 -15.26 -29.16
CA ILE A 34 -7.50 -15.27 -30.55
C ILE A 34 -6.57 -16.03 -31.48
N ASP A 35 -5.26 -15.97 -31.28
CA ASP A 35 -4.29 -16.70 -32.08
C ASP A 35 -4.41 -18.23 -31.88
N ASP A 36 -4.52 -18.66 -30.62
CA ASP A 36 -4.59 -20.09 -30.26
C ASP A 36 -5.99 -20.71 -30.43
N PHE A 37 -7.04 -19.93 -30.24
CA PHE A 37 -8.43 -20.42 -30.16
C PHE A 37 -9.39 -19.71 -31.09
N GLY A 38 -8.92 -18.88 -32.05
CA GLY A 38 -9.75 -18.00 -32.87
C GLY A 38 -10.83 -18.65 -33.69
N GLN A 39 -10.73 -19.97 -33.94
CA GLN A 39 -11.82 -20.73 -34.59
C GLN A 39 -12.96 -21.07 -33.63
N LEU A 40 -12.74 -20.96 -32.33
CA LEU A 40 -13.70 -21.33 -31.26
C LEU A 40 -14.09 -20.14 -30.41
N VAL A 41 -13.45 -18.98 -30.58
CA VAL A 41 -13.63 -17.82 -29.71
C VAL A 41 -13.93 -16.56 -30.54
N GLU A 42 -14.97 -15.85 -30.17
CA GLU A 42 -15.31 -14.54 -30.71
C GLU A 42 -15.10 -13.47 -29.62
N TYR A 43 -14.44 -12.36 -29.96
CA TYR A 43 -14.24 -11.26 -29.02
C TYR A 43 -15.16 -10.07 -29.34
N HIS A 44 -15.95 -9.66 -28.36
CA HIS A 44 -16.88 -8.55 -28.40
C HIS A 44 -16.38 -7.43 -27.46
N GLY A 45 -15.39 -6.64 -27.91
CA GLY A 45 -14.71 -5.61 -27.11
C GLY A 45 -15.61 -4.44 -26.67
N ASN A 46 -16.71 -4.20 -27.39
CA ASN A 46 -17.73 -3.21 -27.04
C ASN A 46 -19.03 -3.83 -26.48
N GLY A 47 -19.00 -5.12 -26.19
CA GLY A 47 -20.19 -5.88 -25.87
C GLY A 47 -21.09 -6.10 -27.10
N THR A 48 -22.30 -6.58 -26.86
CA THR A 48 -23.36 -6.80 -27.86
C THR A 48 -24.61 -5.95 -27.53
N LYS A 49 -25.66 -6.08 -28.33
CA LYS A 49 -26.95 -5.43 -28.01
C LYS A 49 -27.53 -5.95 -26.67
N ASP A 50 -27.35 -7.22 -26.42
CA ASP A 50 -27.96 -7.92 -25.26
C ASP A 50 -27.05 -7.88 -24.02
N ASP A 51 -25.72 -7.82 -24.22
CA ASP A 51 -24.74 -7.71 -23.13
C ASP A 51 -23.71 -6.61 -23.44
N LYS A 52 -23.73 -5.54 -22.67
CA LYS A 52 -22.89 -4.36 -22.87
C LYS A 52 -21.47 -4.49 -22.31
N ILE A 53 -21.21 -5.57 -21.56
CA ILE A 53 -19.90 -5.79 -20.96
C ILE A 53 -18.98 -6.41 -22.03
N PRO A 54 -17.73 -5.94 -22.20
CA PRO A 54 -16.76 -6.62 -23.05
C PRO A 54 -16.60 -8.08 -22.68
N HIS A 55 -16.68 -8.98 -23.66
CA HIS A 55 -16.60 -10.41 -23.38
C HIS A 55 -16.09 -11.22 -24.57
N LEU A 56 -15.58 -12.40 -24.26
CA LEU A 56 -15.29 -13.47 -25.22
C LEU A 56 -16.45 -14.47 -25.19
N LEU A 57 -16.92 -14.84 -26.35
CA LEU A 57 -17.83 -15.97 -26.54
C LEU A 57 -17.00 -17.18 -26.97
N TYR A 58 -16.98 -18.24 -26.15
CA TYR A 58 -16.19 -19.43 -26.40
C TYR A 58 -17.09 -20.63 -26.65
N HIS A 59 -17.06 -21.17 -27.88
CA HIS A 59 -17.80 -22.33 -28.31
C HIS A 59 -17.11 -23.61 -27.85
N THR A 60 -17.75 -24.39 -27.00
CA THR A 60 -17.20 -25.64 -26.47
C THR A 60 -18.14 -26.80 -26.72
N SER A 61 -17.63 -28.04 -26.61
CA SER A 61 -18.46 -29.26 -26.67
C SER A 61 -19.52 -29.35 -25.58
N LYS A 62 -19.39 -28.56 -24.50
CA LYS A 62 -20.35 -28.47 -23.37
C LYS A 62 -21.23 -27.21 -23.49
N GLY A 63 -21.30 -26.61 -24.67
CA GLY A 63 -22.06 -25.38 -24.93
C GLY A 63 -21.22 -24.11 -24.83
N ASP A 64 -21.85 -23.00 -25.14
CA ASP A 64 -21.21 -21.69 -25.19
C ASP A 64 -20.87 -21.17 -23.79
N LYS A 65 -19.67 -20.60 -23.66
CA LYS A 65 -19.16 -19.96 -22.45
C LYS A 65 -18.97 -18.47 -22.72
N VAL A 66 -19.31 -17.63 -21.76
CA VAL A 66 -19.09 -16.19 -21.79
C VAL A 66 -17.98 -15.85 -20.80
N ILE A 67 -16.93 -15.20 -21.26
CA ILE A 67 -15.81 -14.76 -20.43
C ILE A 67 -15.80 -13.24 -20.44
N TYR A 68 -16.28 -12.62 -19.34
CA TYR A 68 -16.26 -11.17 -19.20
C TYR A 68 -14.84 -10.65 -19.08
N VAL A 69 -14.53 -9.59 -19.83
CA VAL A 69 -13.23 -8.91 -19.79
C VAL A 69 -13.37 -7.66 -18.94
N LEU A 70 -12.74 -7.65 -17.77
CA LEU A 70 -12.89 -6.61 -16.77
C LEU A 70 -11.58 -5.88 -16.49
N GLY A 71 -11.67 -4.54 -16.29
CA GLY A 71 -10.59 -3.76 -15.70
C GLY A 71 -10.76 -3.64 -14.19
N TYR A 72 -9.78 -4.10 -13.40
CA TYR A 72 -9.84 -3.96 -11.93
C TYR A 72 -9.47 -2.55 -11.44
N GLY A 73 -8.92 -1.68 -12.29
CA GLY A 73 -8.63 -0.28 -11.97
C GLY A 73 -9.86 0.63 -11.90
N ASP A 74 -11.06 0.16 -12.28
CA ASP A 74 -12.30 0.95 -12.27
C ASP A 74 -13.37 0.26 -11.43
N LYS A 75 -13.52 0.70 -10.18
CA LYS A 75 -14.44 0.13 -9.19
C LYS A 75 -15.89 0.12 -9.66
N GLN A 76 -16.35 1.18 -10.30
CA GLN A 76 -17.73 1.28 -10.76
C GLN A 76 -18.07 0.28 -11.89
N LYS A 77 -17.09 -0.05 -12.72
CA LYS A 77 -17.29 -0.99 -13.82
C LYS A 77 -17.29 -2.43 -13.35
N TRP A 78 -16.28 -2.83 -12.54
CA TRP A 78 -16.22 -4.21 -12.11
C TRP A 78 -17.31 -4.59 -11.11
N GLN A 79 -17.77 -3.68 -10.25
CA GLN A 79 -18.89 -3.94 -9.34
C GLN A 79 -20.17 -4.31 -10.08
N LYS A 80 -20.45 -3.67 -11.22
CA LYS A 80 -21.62 -4.01 -12.05
C LYS A 80 -21.52 -5.41 -12.65
N ALA A 81 -20.32 -5.86 -12.97
CA ALA A 81 -20.09 -7.17 -13.57
C ALA A 81 -20.13 -8.31 -12.54
N LEU A 82 -19.84 -8.06 -11.26
CA LEU A 82 -19.75 -9.09 -10.21
C LEU A 82 -21.11 -9.51 -9.60
N GLY A 83 -22.22 -9.25 -10.26
CA GLY A 83 -23.56 -9.65 -9.79
C GLY A 83 -23.88 -11.15 -9.86
N GLY A 84 -23.00 -11.99 -10.46
CA GLY A 84 -23.24 -13.40 -10.74
C GLY A 84 -22.33 -14.36 -9.97
N GLN A 85 -22.50 -15.65 -10.29
CA GLN A 85 -21.61 -16.74 -9.88
C GLN A 85 -20.84 -17.24 -11.11
N TYR A 86 -19.54 -17.38 -11.00
CA TYR A 86 -18.63 -17.64 -12.11
C TYR A 86 -17.91 -18.98 -11.95
N GLY A 87 -17.51 -19.60 -13.05
CA GLY A 87 -16.72 -20.83 -13.03
C GLY A 87 -15.24 -20.52 -12.82
N CYS A 88 -14.64 -19.82 -13.76
CA CYS A 88 -13.21 -19.49 -13.72
C CYS A 88 -13.01 -17.98 -13.64
N LEU A 89 -11.99 -17.59 -12.88
CA LEU A 89 -11.46 -16.25 -12.78
C LEU A 89 -9.97 -16.31 -13.14
N TYR A 90 -9.55 -15.51 -14.11
CA TYR A 90 -8.15 -15.24 -14.37
C TYR A 90 -7.86 -13.76 -14.07
N ILE A 91 -6.79 -13.50 -13.32
CA ILE A 91 -6.34 -12.14 -13.01
C ILE A 91 -4.88 -11.98 -13.48
N ASP A 92 -4.66 -11.07 -14.41
CA ASP A 92 -3.33 -10.70 -14.86
C ASP A 92 -2.73 -9.65 -13.90
N GLU A 93 -1.46 -9.84 -13.54
CA GLU A 93 -0.74 -8.96 -12.60
C GLU A 93 -1.50 -8.69 -11.28
N ILE A 94 -1.95 -9.74 -10.61
CA ILE A 94 -2.78 -9.67 -9.40
C ILE A 94 -2.15 -8.80 -8.28
N ASN A 95 -0.82 -8.63 -8.27
CA ASN A 95 -0.12 -7.75 -7.32
C ASN A 95 -0.46 -6.27 -7.51
N THR A 96 -0.97 -5.88 -8.68
CA THR A 96 -1.39 -4.50 -8.97
C THR A 96 -2.91 -4.30 -8.86
N ALA A 97 -3.67 -5.38 -8.60
CA ALA A 97 -5.11 -5.31 -8.50
C ALA A 97 -5.57 -4.71 -7.16
N ASP A 98 -6.69 -3.99 -7.20
CA ASP A 98 -7.42 -3.60 -5.99
C ASP A 98 -7.78 -4.86 -5.19
N ILE A 99 -7.38 -4.90 -3.92
CA ILE A 99 -7.60 -6.07 -3.05
C ILE A 99 -9.09 -6.38 -2.86
N ASP A 100 -9.96 -5.37 -2.86
CA ASP A 100 -11.41 -5.57 -2.75
C ASP A 100 -11.96 -6.25 -4.00
N PHE A 101 -11.45 -5.89 -5.20
CA PHE A 101 -11.79 -6.61 -6.41
C PHE A 101 -11.42 -8.09 -6.31
N VAL A 102 -10.21 -8.39 -5.83
CA VAL A 102 -9.74 -9.78 -5.68
C VAL A 102 -10.61 -10.54 -4.69
N ARG A 103 -10.89 -9.97 -3.52
CA ARG A 103 -11.75 -10.58 -2.49
C ARG A 103 -13.15 -10.87 -3.03
N GLU A 104 -13.79 -9.87 -3.64
CA GLU A 104 -15.15 -9.98 -4.16
C GLU A 104 -15.25 -10.97 -5.33
N SER A 105 -14.30 -10.95 -6.26
CA SER A 105 -14.31 -11.84 -7.41
C SER A 105 -13.97 -13.28 -7.03
N ALA A 106 -12.99 -13.49 -6.15
CA ALA A 106 -12.58 -14.82 -5.70
C ALA A 106 -13.71 -15.57 -4.96
N MET A 107 -14.53 -14.86 -4.13
CA MET A 107 -15.68 -15.47 -3.45
C MET A 107 -16.77 -15.96 -4.40
N ARG A 108 -16.81 -15.45 -5.63
CA ARG A 108 -17.85 -15.76 -6.62
C ARG A 108 -17.41 -16.76 -7.68
N CYS A 109 -16.17 -17.21 -7.63
CA CYS A 109 -15.57 -18.09 -8.63
C CYS A 109 -15.20 -19.44 -8.03
N ASP A 110 -15.42 -20.51 -8.80
CA ASP A 110 -15.06 -21.86 -8.38
C ASP A 110 -13.56 -22.14 -8.54
N TYR A 111 -12.92 -21.47 -9.49
CA TYR A 111 -11.50 -21.63 -9.83
C TYR A 111 -10.84 -20.28 -10.09
N LEU A 112 -9.76 -20.00 -9.37
CA LEU A 112 -8.96 -18.80 -9.56
C LEU A 112 -7.57 -19.17 -10.10
N MET A 113 -7.13 -18.47 -11.13
CA MET A 113 -5.77 -18.49 -11.65
C MET A 113 -5.28 -17.04 -11.80
N ALA A 114 -4.04 -16.79 -11.42
CA ALA A 114 -3.47 -15.44 -11.53
C ALA A 114 -2.00 -15.49 -11.92
N THR A 115 -1.55 -14.41 -12.57
CA THR A 115 -0.13 -14.12 -12.78
C THR A 115 0.28 -12.93 -11.94
N LEU A 116 1.54 -12.87 -11.56
CA LEU A 116 2.12 -11.70 -10.90
C LEU A 116 3.60 -11.56 -11.23
N ASN A 117 4.04 -10.32 -11.26
CA ASN A 117 5.46 -10.00 -11.14
C ASN A 117 5.80 -9.80 -9.66
N PRO A 118 7.01 -10.18 -9.20
CA PRO A 118 7.43 -9.91 -7.83
C PRO A 118 7.38 -8.41 -7.51
N ASP A 119 6.89 -8.08 -6.32
CA ASP A 119 6.72 -6.70 -5.88
C ASP A 119 7.01 -6.58 -4.37
N ASP A 120 6.56 -5.52 -3.71
CA ASP A 120 6.69 -5.32 -2.26
C ASP A 120 6.01 -6.48 -1.51
N PRO A 121 6.74 -7.25 -0.69
CA PRO A 121 6.19 -8.38 0.06
C PRO A 121 5.13 -7.98 1.09
N ALA A 122 4.98 -6.68 1.38
CA ALA A 122 3.99 -6.18 2.33
C ALA A 122 2.60 -5.94 1.71
N LEU A 123 2.44 -6.07 0.41
CA LEU A 123 1.13 -5.95 -0.23
C LEU A 123 0.13 -6.98 0.34
N PRO A 124 -1.13 -6.59 0.59
CA PRO A 124 -2.16 -7.48 1.15
C PRO A 124 -2.34 -8.77 0.36
N ILE A 125 -2.19 -8.70 -0.97
CA ILE A 125 -2.31 -9.86 -1.85
C ILE A 125 -1.34 -10.99 -1.49
N TYR A 126 -0.13 -10.67 -1.02
CA TYR A 126 0.83 -11.68 -0.60
C TYR A 126 0.34 -12.41 0.65
N LYS A 127 -0.09 -11.66 1.67
CA LYS A 127 -0.56 -12.24 2.92
C LYS A 127 -1.83 -13.06 2.75
N GLU A 128 -2.81 -12.55 2.00
CA GLU A 128 -4.15 -13.16 1.92
C GLU A 128 -4.23 -14.30 0.91
N TYR A 129 -3.38 -14.28 -0.13
CA TYR A 129 -3.45 -15.23 -1.24
C TYR A 129 -2.12 -15.95 -1.49
N ILE A 130 -1.06 -15.23 -1.86
CA ILE A 130 0.14 -15.88 -2.39
C ILE A 130 0.88 -16.68 -1.31
N ASN A 131 1.04 -16.12 -0.11
CA ASN A 131 1.75 -16.78 0.99
C ASN A 131 0.97 -17.95 1.61
N CYS A 132 -0.32 -18.06 1.28
CA CYS A 132 -1.15 -19.23 1.63
C CYS A 132 -1.03 -20.38 0.62
N SER A 133 -0.32 -20.19 -0.50
CA SER A 133 -0.09 -21.23 -1.52
C SER A 133 1.22 -21.96 -1.27
N ARG A 134 1.39 -23.11 -1.90
CA ARG A 134 2.66 -23.88 -1.87
C ARG A 134 3.01 -24.36 -3.28
N PRO A 135 4.30 -24.51 -3.62
CA PRO A 135 4.68 -25.17 -4.86
C PRO A 135 4.25 -26.63 -4.81
N LEU A 136 3.91 -27.20 -5.97
CA LEU A 136 3.74 -28.64 -6.09
C LEU A 136 5.08 -29.34 -5.81
N PRO A 137 5.08 -30.57 -5.27
CA PRO A 137 6.32 -31.28 -4.93
C PRO A 137 7.31 -31.40 -6.10
N GLU A 138 6.83 -31.63 -7.31
CA GLU A 138 7.63 -31.71 -8.53
C GLU A 138 8.25 -30.37 -8.94
N TRP A 139 7.69 -29.23 -8.50
CA TRP A 139 8.16 -27.88 -8.79
C TRP A 139 8.87 -27.20 -7.61
N GLU A 140 8.99 -27.89 -6.49
CA GLU A 140 9.57 -27.31 -5.27
C GLU A 140 11.04 -26.92 -5.44
N GLN A 141 11.78 -27.67 -6.26
CA GLN A 141 13.19 -27.39 -6.53
C GLN A 141 13.39 -26.15 -7.39
N GLU A 142 12.42 -25.82 -8.25
CA GLU A 142 12.43 -24.64 -9.10
C GLU A 142 12.10 -23.34 -8.34
N THR A 143 11.50 -23.46 -7.14
CA THR A 143 11.13 -22.31 -6.33
C THR A 143 12.31 -21.86 -5.47
N PRO A 144 12.78 -20.59 -5.60
CA PRO A 144 13.88 -20.06 -4.80
C PRO A 144 13.64 -20.16 -3.30
N LYS A 145 14.71 -20.36 -2.53
CA LYS A 145 14.66 -20.43 -1.06
C LYS A 145 14.07 -19.15 -0.44
N GLU A 146 14.39 -18.01 -1.02
CA GLU A 146 13.87 -16.69 -0.60
C GLU A 146 12.35 -16.67 -0.68
N ILE A 147 11.76 -17.12 -1.79
CA ILE A 147 10.30 -17.23 -1.94
C ILE A 147 9.72 -18.21 -0.93
N LYS A 148 10.32 -19.41 -0.79
CA LYS A 148 9.85 -20.42 0.19
C LYS A 148 9.86 -19.87 1.62
N ASN A 149 10.86 -19.09 1.98
CA ASN A 149 10.97 -18.46 3.30
C ASN A 149 9.90 -17.38 3.55
N GLU A 150 9.29 -16.84 2.51
CA GLU A 150 8.21 -15.86 2.60
C GLU A 150 6.82 -16.49 2.69
N LEU A 151 6.68 -17.79 2.36
CA LEU A 151 5.41 -18.53 2.44
C LEU A 151 5.10 -18.94 3.89
N LYS A 152 4.90 -17.95 4.77
CA LYS A 152 4.74 -18.15 6.22
C LYS A 152 3.30 -18.34 6.67
N GLU A 153 2.34 -17.98 5.82
CA GLU A 153 0.92 -18.12 6.16
C GLU A 153 0.51 -19.60 6.12
N GLU A 154 -0.55 -19.93 6.84
CA GLU A 154 -1.08 -21.28 6.85
C GLU A 154 -1.52 -21.70 5.44
N PRO A 155 -1.03 -22.86 4.93
CA PRO A 155 -1.33 -23.28 3.58
C PRO A 155 -2.82 -23.61 3.43
N LYS A 156 -3.43 -23.07 2.39
CA LYS A 156 -4.81 -23.41 2.04
C LYS A 156 -4.85 -24.63 1.11
N PRO A 157 -5.78 -25.57 1.30
CA PRO A 157 -5.89 -26.76 0.45
C PRO A 157 -6.05 -26.38 -1.03
N ASN A 158 -5.32 -27.04 -1.90
CA ASN A 158 -5.34 -26.85 -3.37
C ASN A 158 -4.88 -25.46 -3.85
N TRP A 159 -4.26 -24.66 -2.98
CA TRP A 159 -3.64 -23.42 -3.39
C TRP A 159 -2.19 -23.67 -3.74
N VAL A 160 -1.90 -23.60 -5.05
CA VAL A 160 -0.56 -23.89 -5.61
C VAL A 160 -0.01 -22.68 -6.33
N HIS A 161 1.31 -22.58 -6.40
CA HIS A 161 1.96 -21.61 -7.26
C HIS A 161 3.15 -22.23 -7.99
N TRP A 162 3.52 -21.61 -9.09
CA TRP A 162 4.72 -21.92 -9.88
C TRP A 162 5.62 -20.70 -9.92
N PHE A 163 6.91 -20.94 -9.86
CA PHE A 163 7.91 -19.92 -10.06
C PHE A 163 8.47 -20.00 -11.47
N PHE A 164 8.46 -18.90 -12.18
CA PHE A 164 9.03 -18.78 -13.51
C PHE A 164 10.14 -17.73 -13.52
N SER A 165 11.24 -18.03 -14.23
CA SER A 165 12.34 -17.11 -14.49
C SER A 165 12.65 -17.11 -15.99
N PHE A 166 13.64 -16.36 -16.42
CA PHE A 166 14.03 -16.31 -17.83
C PHE A 166 14.43 -17.66 -18.41
N VAL A 167 14.96 -18.60 -17.60
CA VAL A 167 15.33 -19.93 -18.08
C VAL A 167 14.14 -20.77 -18.53
N HIS A 168 12.95 -20.46 -18.05
CA HIS A 168 11.71 -21.13 -18.46
C HIS A 168 11.09 -20.54 -19.73
N ASN A 169 11.55 -19.37 -20.18
CA ASN A 169 11.07 -18.73 -21.40
C ASN A 169 11.91 -19.16 -22.61
N LEU A 170 11.60 -20.33 -23.14
CA LEU A 170 12.31 -20.91 -24.28
C LEU A 170 12.20 -20.09 -25.56
N GLY A 171 11.17 -19.24 -25.68
CA GLY A 171 10.96 -18.35 -26.84
C GLY A 171 11.74 -17.03 -26.77
N LEU A 172 12.45 -16.74 -25.65
CA LEU A 172 13.21 -15.52 -25.52
C LEU A 172 14.64 -15.68 -26.07
N PRO A 173 15.01 -14.99 -27.19
CA PRO A 173 16.35 -15.06 -27.75
C PRO A 173 17.39 -14.57 -26.74
N LYS A 174 18.55 -15.25 -26.71
CA LYS A 174 19.65 -14.93 -25.80
C LYS A 174 20.10 -13.46 -25.91
N GLU A 175 20.23 -12.95 -27.14
CA GLU A 175 20.61 -11.54 -27.37
C GLU A 175 19.64 -10.56 -26.72
N LYS A 176 18.32 -10.86 -26.75
CA LYS A 176 17.31 -10.05 -26.12
C LYS A 176 17.41 -10.11 -24.60
N LEU A 177 17.69 -11.29 -24.03
CA LEU A 177 17.93 -11.46 -22.59
C LEU A 177 19.18 -10.69 -22.14
N ASP A 178 20.30 -10.81 -22.87
CA ASP A 178 21.54 -10.11 -22.58
C ASP A 178 21.35 -8.58 -22.60
N LYS A 179 20.53 -8.07 -23.53
CA LYS A 179 20.15 -6.67 -23.61
C LYS A 179 19.30 -6.22 -22.41
N ILE A 180 18.33 -7.04 -21.98
CA ILE A 180 17.51 -6.76 -20.79
C ILE A 180 18.41 -6.68 -19.54
N ILE A 181 19.30 -7.65 -19.38
CA ILE A 181 20.26 -7.72 -18.25
C ILE A 181 21.19 -6.52 -18.27
N ALA A 182 21.75 -6.16 -19.44
CA ALA A 182 22.66 -5.02 -19.57
C ALA A 182 22.01 -3.66 -19.24
N ASN A 183 20.71 -3.52 -19.56
CA ASN A 183 19.96 -2.30 -19.32
C ASN A 183 19.33 -2.21 -17.92
N THR A 184 19.46 -3.24 -17.08
CA THR A 184 18.89 -3.26 -15.73
C THR A 184 20.01 -3.06 -14.70
N PRO A 185 20.02 -1.97 -13.92
CA PRO A 185 21.04 -1.73 -12.93
C PRO A 185 21.07 -2.79 -11.83
N LYS A 186 22.22 -3.42 -11.60
CA LYS A 186 22.41 -4.41 -10.53
C LYS A 186 22.23 -3.78 -9.15
N GLY A 187 21.67 -4.55 -8.22
CA GLY A 187 21.47 -4.12 -6.84
C GLY A 187 20.24 -3.21 -6.62
N THR A 188 19.44 -2.97 -7.66
CA THR A 188 18.21 -2.21 -7.58
C THR A 188 16.98 -3.13 -7.32
N LYS A 189 15.87 -2.55 -6.86
CA LYS A 189 14.57 -3.26 -6.79
C LYS A 189 14.20 -3.87 -8.14
N ILE A 190 14.38 -3.10 -9.23
CA ILE A 190 14.09 -3.56 -10.60
C ILE A 190 14.91 -4.79 -10.94
N TRP A 191 16.21 -4.79 -10.60
CA TRP A 191 17.05 -5.97 -10.80
C TRP A 191 16.51 -7.18 -10.05
N LYS A 192 16.22 -7.00 -8.76
CA LYS A 192 15.72 -8.08 -7.89
C LYS A 192 14.38 -8.63 -8.39
N ASN A 193 13.45 -7.73 -8.74
CA ASN A 193 12.12 -8.13 -9.19
C ASN A 193 12.12 -8.72 -10.61
N LYS A 194 12.76 -8.04 -11.57
CA LYS A 194 12.67 -8.40 -12.99
C LYS A 194 13.71 -9.41 -13.44
N ILE A 195 14.91 -9.37 -12.87
CA ILE A 195 16.00 -10.28 -13.28
C ILE A 195 16.05 -11.53 -12.39
N GLU A 196 15.99 -11.35 -11.08
CA GLU A 196 16.06 -12.47 -10.14
C GLU A 196 14.69 -13.10 -9.87
N GLY A 197 13.60 -12.44 -10.22
CA GLY A 197 12.24 -12.92 -9.95
C GLY A 197 11.89 -12.93 -8.47
N LEU A 198 12.65 -12.21 -7.65
CA LEU A 198 12.49 -12.17 -6.20
C LEU A 198 11.69 -10.94 -5.77
N ARG A 199 10.92 -11.09 -4.71
CA ARG A 199 10.23 -9.96 -4.10
C ARG A 199 11.26 -8.98 -3.53
N GLY A 200 11.10 -7.71 -3.82
CA GLY A 200 12.01 -6.64 -3.38
C GLY A 200 11.24 -5.54 -2.66
N LYS A 201 11.75 -5.13 -1.50
CA LYS A 201 11.40 -3.82 -0.96
C LYS A 201 11.96 -2.77 -1.91
N ALA A 202 11.29 -1.62 -2.00
CA ALA A 202 11.77 -0.52 -2.82
C ALA A 202 13.23 -0.21 -2.46
N THR A 203 14.13 -0.32 -3.43
CA THR A 203 15.47 0.24 -3.33
C THR A 203 15.31 1.74 -3.57
N GLY A 204 15.73 2.54 -2.61
CA GLY A 204 15.43 3.97 -2.63
C GLY A 204 14.43 4.33 -1.53
N LEU A 205 14.49 3.61 -0.40
CA LEU A 205 13.77 4.01 0.80
C LEU A 205 14.20 5.41 1.21
N VAL A 206 13.22 6.27 1.47
CA VAL A 206 13.43 7.61 1.99
C VAL A 206 14.16 7.53 3.33
N PHE A 207 13.72 6.67 4.23
CA PHE A 207 14.32 6.48 5.56
C PHE A 207 15.14 5.17 5.63
N SER A 208 16.11 5.02 4.73
CA SER A 208 16.96 3.82 4.66
C SER A 208 17.78 3.56 5.94
N ASN A 209 17.98 4.60 6.76
CA ASN A 209 18.67 4.54 8.05
C ASN A 209 17.72 4.25 9.24
N PHE A 210 16.42 4.05 9.01
CA PHE A 210 15.51 3.62 10.06
C PHE A 210 15.78 2.16 10.45
N ASP A 211 16.03 1.95 11.74
CA ASP A 211 16.30 0.62 12.33
C ASP A 211 15.41 0.40 13.55
N ARG A 212 14.57 -0.62 13.52
CA ARG A 212 13.67 -0.95 14.64
C ARG A 212 14.41 -1.12 15.96
N LYS A 213 15.60 -1.71 15.96
CA LYS A 213 16.36 -1.94 17.21
C LYS A 213 16.83 -0.63 17.85
N ARG A 214 17.15 0.35 17.02
CA ARG A 214 17.61 1.67 17.46
C ARG A 214 16.44 2.59 17.80
N HIS A 215 15.47 2.69 16.91
CA HIS A 215 14.50 3.77 16.91
C HIS A 215 13.14 3.38 17.51
N VAL A 216 12.81 2.09 17.59
CA VAL A 216 11.56 1.63 18.23
C VAL A 216 11.79 1.31 19.69
N LYS A 217 10.95 1.87 20.55
CA LYS A 217 11.02 1.69 22.01
C LYS A 217 9.68 1.20 22.55
N THR A 218 9.74 0.48 23.68
CA THR A 218 8.52 0.06 24.36
C THR A 218 7.91 1.22 25.15
N LYS A 219 6.60 1.16 25.34
CA LYS A 219 5.89 2.10 26.21
C LYS A 219 6.43 2.07 27.66
N ALA A 220 6.74 0.88 28.16
CA ALA A 220 7.33 0.70 29.49
C ALA A 220 8.69 1.38 29.60
N TRP A 221 9.54 1.27 28.56
CA TRP A 221 10.82 1.96 28.53
C TRP A 221 10.64 3.47 28.68
N LEU A 222 9.76 4.11 27.88
CA LEU A 222 9.57 5.55 27.95
C LEU A 222 9.06 5.98 29.32
N LYS A 223 8.06 5.28 29.90
CA LYS A 223 7.56 5.58 31.25
C LYS A 223 8.66 5.50 32.29
N GLN A 224 9.57 4.52 32.18
CA GLN A 224 10.71 4.40 33.10
C GLN A 224 11.70 5.56 32.92
N GLN A 225 12.03 5.95 31.65
CA GLN A 225 12.92 7.09 31.38
C GLN A 225 12.37 8.41 31.94
N LEU A 226 11.06 8.63 31.80
CA LEU A 226 10.38 9.80 32.35
C LEU A 226 10.40 9.78 33.89
N LYS A 227 10.09 8.63 34.49
CA LYS A 227 10.11 8.46 35.96
C LYS A 227 11.50 8.67 36.55
N ASP A 228 12.55 8.16 35.89
CA ASP A 228 13.95 8.30 36.32
C ASP A 228 14.52 9.71 36.03
N GLY A 229 13.75 10.59 35.41
CA GLY A 229 14.19 11.93 35.01
C GLY A 229 15.27 11.95 33.93
N LYS A 230 15.51 10.80 33.25
CA LYS A 230 16.48 10.68 32.14
C LYS A 230 15.95 11.33 30.87
N ILE A 231 14.65 11.31 30.68
CA ILE A 231 13.94 12.09 29.65
C ILE A 231 13.05 13.09 30.37
N LYS A 232 13.09 14.36 29.95
CA LYS A 232 12.21 15.39 30.45
C LYS A 232 11.41 15.96 29.27
N ILE A 233 10.11 16.06 29.48
CA ILE A 233 9.20 16.60 28.44
C ILE A 233 9.37 18.12 28.39
N LYS A 234 9.70 18.64 27.21
CA LYS A 234 9.76 20.05 26.92
C LYS A 234 8.44 20.55 26.33
N THR A 235 7.92 19.82 25.36
CA THR A 235 6.68 20.15 24.64
C THR A 235 5.97 18.87 24.23
N ILE A 236 4.65 18.93 24.20
CA ILE A 236 3.79 17.89 23.63
C ILE A 236 3.04 18.51 22.46
N THR A 237 2.97 17.82 21.37
CA THR A 237 2.32 18.26 20.14
C THR A 237 1.58 17.11 19.46
N ALA A 238 0.70 17.44 18.53
CA ALA A 238 0.01 16.46 17.73
C ALA A 238 -0.14 16.95 16.28
N GLY A 239 -0.27 16.03 15.36
CA GLY A 239 -0.51 16.30 13.95
C GLY A 239 -1.68 15.51 13.41
N LEU A 240 -2.37 16.09 12.46
CA LEU A 240 -3.47 15.50 11.72
C LEU A 240 -3.22 15.70 10.24
N ASP A 241 -3.09 14.60 9.53
CA ASP A 241 -3.09 14.54 8.07
C ASP A 241 -4.44 14.02 7.60
N THR A 242 -5.04 14.73 6.64
CA THR A 242 -6.35 14.38 6.10
C THR A 242 -6.28 14.31 4.59
N SER A 243 -6.83 13.26 4.03
CA SER A 243 -7.04 13.10 2.61
C SER A 243 -8.54 12.86 2.39
N TYR A 244 -9.16 13.70 1.57
CA TYR A 244 -10.56 13.59 1.17
C TYR A 244 -10.66 13.59 -0.36
N SER A 245 -9.83 12.80 -1.03
CA SER A 245 -10.03 12.54 -2.44
C SER A 245 -11.19 11.54 -2.62
N SER A 246 -11.86 11.61 -3.75
CA SER A 246 -12.97 10.68 -4.07
C SER A 246 -12.49 9.28 -4.43
N GLU A 247 -11.19 9.01 -4.33
CA GLU A 247 -10.58 7.73 -4.62
C GLU A 247 -10.45 6.89 -3.35
N SER A 248 -10.54 5.58 -3.49
CA SER A 248 -10.72 4.59 -2.42
C SER A 248 -9.58 4.45 -1.39
N GLU A 249 -8.58 5.32 -1.43
CA GLU A 249 -7.38 5.27 -0.58
C GLU A 249 -7.30 6.42 0.44
N ASP A 250 -8.39 7.14 0.65
CA ASP A 250 -8.41 8.24 1.61
C ASP A 250 -8.08 7.76 3.00
N THR A 251 -6.98 8.27 3.53
CA THR A 251 -6.48 7.92 4.84
C THR A 251 -6.37 9.17 5.71
N ILE A 252 -6.92 9.08 6.91
CA ILE A 252 -6.78 10.10 7.95
C ILE A 252 -5.81 9.59 8.99
N ALA A 253 -4.72 10.29 9.20
CA ALA A 253 -3.68 9.92 10.15
C ALA A 253 -3.54 10.95 11.27
N MET A 254 -3.49 10.45 12.50
CA MET A 254 -3.33 11.23 13.71
C MET A 254 -2.07 10.78 14.43
N ILE A 255 -1.21 11.71 14.84
CA ILE A 255 0.03 11.43 15.56
C ILE A 255 0.12 12.28 16.82
N TYR A 256 0.59 11.68 17.91
CA TYR A 256 0.89 12.35 19.16
C TYR A 256 2.37 12.23 19.50
N GLN A 257 3.04 13.35 19.84
CA GLN A 257 4.48 13.40 20.00
C GLN A 257 4.92 14.16 21.25
N ILE A 258 6.00 13.67 21.83
CA ILE A 258 6.75 14.35 22.88
C ILE A 258 8.04 14.91 22.25
N ILE A 259 8.33 16.19 22.50
CA ILE A 259 9.63 16.80 22.25
C ILE A 259 10.32 16.94 23.60
N ALA A 260 11.43 16.29 23.78
CA ALA A 260 12.17 16.21 25.02
C ALA A 260 13.23 17.34 25.14
N GLU A 261 13.64 17.65 26.38
CA GLU A 261 14.72 18.63 26.65
C GLU A 261 16.07 18.22 26.06
N ASP A 262 16.31 16.90 25.97
CA ASP A 262 17.50 16.31 25.35
C ASP A 262 17.43 16.24 23.82
N ARG A 263 16.56 17.05 23.24
CA ARG A 263 16.41 17.25 21.78
C ARG A 263 15.94 16.01 21.00
N ARG A 264 15.29 15.06 21.66
CA ARG A 264 14.61 13.95 20.97
C ARG A 264 13.15 14.26 20.69
N VAL A 265 12.64 13.77 19.57
CA VAL A 265 11.22 13.68 19.28
C VAL A 265 10.78 12.22 19.37
N ILE A 266 9.71 11.96 20.08
CA ILE A 266 9.21 10.61 20.36
C ILE A 266 7.75 10.55 19.95
N THR A 267 7.44 9.76 18.93
CA THR A 267 6.05 9.45 18.58
C THR A 267 5.50 8.45 19.59
N VAL A 268 4.49 8.89 20.35
CA VAL A 268 3.97 8.13 21.50
C VAL A 268 2.64 7.49 21.26
N ASP A 269 1.89 7.95 20.26
CA ASP A 269 0.64 7.31 19.83
C ASP A 269 0.27 7.70 18.40
N GLU A 270 -0.52 6.83 17.76
CA GLU A 270 -1.06 7.03 16.43
C GLU A 270 -2.50 6.54 16.34
N LYS A 271 -3.26 7.10 15.41
CA LYS A 271 -4.55 6.56 15.00
C LYS A 271 -4.75 6.80 13.52
N ILE A 272 -5.19 5.76 12.82
CA ILE A 272 -5.43 5.81 11.38
C ILE A 272 -6.85 5.37 11.08
N TYR A 273 -7.46 6.03 10.12
CA TYR A 273 -8.69 5.63 9.50
C TYR A 273 -8.48 5.59 8.00
N SER A 274 -8.58 4.40 7.41
CA SER A 274 -8.61 4.22 5.97
C SER A 274 -10.06 4.10 5.52
N ASN A 275 -10.48 4.90 4.56
CA ASN A 275 -11.83 4.80 4.01
C ASN A 275 -12.06 3.47 3.27
N ALA A 276 -10.99 2.81 2.81
CA ALA A 276 -11.06 1.46 2.26
C ALA A 276 -11.53 0.42 3.28
N ASP A 277 -11.23 0.63 4.57
CA ASP A 277 -11.59 -0.28 5.66
C ASP A 277 -12.94 0.09 6.32
N LEU A 278 -13.54 1.23 5.94
CA LEU A 278 -14.78 1.72 6.52
C LEU A 278 -15.98 1.45 5.61
N THR A 279 -17.08 1.00 6.20
CA THR A 279 -18.35 0.79 5.48
C THR A 279 -18.94 2.12 4.98
N ILE A 280 -18.67 3.22 5.70
CA ILE A 280 -19.08 4.59 5.36
C ILE A 280 -17.85 5.48 5.52
N PRO A 281 -17.48 6.28 4.50
CA PRO A 281 -16.39 7.23 4.60
C PRO A 281 -16.62 8.23 5.74
N LEU A 282 -15.54 8.63 6.43
CA LEU A 282 -15.62 9.64 7.49
C LEU A 282 -15.95 11.02 6.91
N ALA A 283 -16.96 11.64 7.49
CA ALA A 283 -17.22 13.04 7.26
C ALA A 283 -16.23 13.93 8.08
N PRO A 284 -15.98 15.19 7.69
CA PRO A 284 -15.16 16.10 8.47
C PRO A 284 -15.56 16.20 9.95
N SER A 285 -16.87 16.15 10.24
CA SER A 285 -17.39 16.15 11.63
C SER A 285 -17.00 14.90 12.43
N ASP A 286 -16.92 13.75 11.78
CA ASP A 286 -16.48 12.50 12.42
C ASP A 286 -14.97 12.55 12.67
N THR A 287 -14.20 13.06 11.72
CA THR A 287 -12.77 13.31 11.88
C THR A 287 -12.49 14.23 13.06
N VAL A 288 -13.25 15.31 13.21
CA VAL A 288 -13.14 16.25 14.35
C VAL A 288 -13.38 15.53 15.67
N ARG A 289 -14.46 14.75 15.77
CA ARG A 289 -14.78 13.98 16.98
C ARG A 289 -13.67 13.01 17.33
N ASN A 290 -13.27 12.21 16.35
CA ASN A 290 -12.22 11.22 16.53
C ASN A 290 -10.87 11.84 16.90
N PHE A 291 -10.52 12.99 16.33
CA PHE A 291 -9.28 13.68 16.66
C PHE A 291 -9.31 14.28 18.07
N VAL A 292 -10.41 14.89 18.48
CA VAL A 292 -10.55 15.41 19.85
C VAL A 292 -10.48 14.26 20.87
N ASP A 293 -11.15 13.14 20.61
CA ASP A 293 -11.09 11.96 21.47
C ASP A 293 -9.67 11.37 21.55
N PHE A 294 -8.95 11.36 20.45
CA PHE A 294 -7.54 10.97 20.39
C PHE A 294 -6.66 11.90 21.23
N LEU A 295 -6.83 13.21 21.12
CA LEU A 295 -6.10 14.21 21.90
C LEU A 295 -6.37 14.06 23.40
N GLU A 296 -7.63 13.91 23.81
CA GLU A 296 -8.02 13.79 25.22
C GLU A 296 -7.57 12.43 25.83
N THR A 297 -7.54 11.36 25.03
CA THR A 297 -7.01 10.07 25.45
C THR A 297 -5.52 10.18 25.75
N ASN A 298 -4.76 10.74 24.83
CA ASN A 298 -3.33 10.93 24.96
C ASN A 298 -2.93 11.95 26.03
N ARG A 299 -3.75 12.98 26.23
CA ARG A 299 -3.56 13.93 27.32
C ARG A 299 -3.52 13.27 28.68
N LYS A 300 -4.38 12.28 28.92
CA LYS A 300 -4.44 11.56 30.21
C LYS A 300 -3.17 10.77 30.48
N GLU A 301 -2.52 10.30 29.44
CA GLU A 301 -1.37 9.43 29.57
C GLU A 301 -0.02 10.16 29.49
N TRP A 302 0.11 11.07 28.53
CA TRP A 302 1.37 11.71 28.17
C TRP A 302 1.44 13.21 28.55
N GLY A 303 0.29 13.84 28.81
CA GLY A 303 0.19 15.25 29.10
C GLY A 303 -0.47 16.03 27.95
N PHE A 304 -0.57 17.35 28.10
CA PHE A 304 -1.39 18.22 27.27
C PHE A 304 -0.64 18.78 26.04
N ALA A 305 -1.13 18.50 24.85
CA ALA A 305 -0.69 19.13 23.61
C ALA A 305 -1.44 20.46 23.43
N ARG A 306 -0.80 21.59 23.77
CA ARG A 306 -1.40 22.91 23.61
C ARG A 306 -1.65 23.25 22.14
N ASP A 307 -0.63 23.11 21.32
CA ASP A 307 -0.65 23.43 19.90
C ASP A 307 -0.66 22.14 19.09
N VAL A 308 -1.67 21.99 18.26
CA VAL A 308 -1.87 20.82 17.40
C VAL A 308 -2.02 21.28 15.95
N PHE A 309 -1.42 20.56 15.03
CA PHE A 309 -1.19 20.99 13.65
C PHE A 309 -1.96 20.12 12.67
N ILE A 310 -2.74 20.75 11.81
CA ILE A 310 -3.66 20.11 10.86
C ILE A 310 -3.18 20.41 9.44
N ASP A 311 -3.32 19.49 8.51
CA ASP A 311 -3.06 19.76 7.10
C ASP A 311 -3.74 21.06 6.67
N SER A 312 -2.92 22.03 6.23
CA SER A 312 -3.41 23.36 5.82
C SER A 312 -4.24 23.33 4.54
N ALA A 313 -4.23 22.24 3.77
CA ALA A 313 -5.11 22.08 2.61
C ALA A 313 -6.56 21.80 3.02
N ASP A 314 -6.78 21.21 4.20
CA ASP A 314 -8.11 20.88 4.70
C ASP A 314 -8.73 22.01 5.55
N GLN A 315 -9.19 23.03 4.90
CA GLN A 315 -9.86 24.17 5.53
C GLN A 315 -11.20 23.78 6.17
N ALA A 316 -11.85 22.72 5.68
CA ALA A 316 -13.13 22.26 6.22
C ALA A 316 -12.94 21.68 7.62
N THR A 317 -12.01 20.76 7.81
CA THR A 317 -11.70 20.18 9.12
C THR A 317 -11.16 21.24 10.11
N ILE A 318 -10.30 22.16 9.65
CA ILE A 318 -9.82 23.27 10.49
C ILE A 318 -10.98 24.15 10.98
N THR A 319 -11.93 24.46 10.11
CA THR A 319 -13.11 25.26 10.45
C THR A 319 -13.98 24.54 11.46
N GLU A 320 -14.27 23.26 11.26
CA GLU A 320 -15.07 22.45 12.18
C GLU A 320 -14.37 22.25 13.55
N LEU A 321 -13.04 22.06 13.59
CA LEU A 321 -12.26 22.01 14.83
C LEU A 321 -12.37 23.33 15.62
N ASN A 322 -12.26 24.46 14.94
CA ASN A 322 -12.41 25.77 15.57
C ASN A 322 -13.85 26.04 16.07
N LYS A 323 -14.84 25.54 15.36
CA LYS A 323 -16.24 25.56 15.79
C LYS A 323 -16.44 24.65 17.01
N HIS A 324 -15.91 23.44 17.00
CA HIS A 324 -15.91 22.53 18.15
C HIS A 324 -15.27 23.22 19.39
N LYS A 325 -14.09 23.84 19.20
CA LYS A 325 -13.42 24.60 20.28
C LYS A 325 -14.32 25.65 20.90
N ARG A 326 -15.02 26.43 20.08
CA ARG A 326 -15.94 27.49 20.56
C ARG A 326 -17.15 26.93 21.30
N LEU A 327 -17.69 25.81 20.82
CA LEU A 327 -18.90 25.20 21.39
C LEU A 327 -18.65 24.42 22.68
N HIS A 328 -17.48 23.75 22.75
CA HIS A 328 -17.18 22.81 23.84
C HIS A 328 -16.02 23.25 24.74
N GLY A 329 -15.42 24.42 24.49
CA GLY A 329 -14.40 24.99 25.38
C GLY A 329 -13.04 24.25 25.31
N SER A 330 -12.65 23.62 24.18
CA SER A 330 -11.38 22.95 24.03
C SER A 330 -10.20 23.91 24.28
N ALA A 331 -9.23 23.45 25.09
CA ALA A 331 -8.01 24.19 25.40
C ALA A 331 -6.92 24.08 24.31
N HIS A 332 -7.06 23.13 23.36
CA HIS A 332 -6.14 22.98 22.23
C HIS A 332 -6.21 24.17 21.27
N ASN A 333 -5.07 24.54 20.71
CA ASN A 333 -5.00 25.45 19.57
C ASN A 333 -4.87 24.63 18.29
N PHE A 334 -5.87 24.71 17.44
CA PHE A 334 -5.90 24.05 16.14
C PHE A 334 -5.27 24.95 15.09
N ILE A 335 -4.07 24.58 14.62
CA ILE A 335 -3.22 25.44 13.81
C ILE A 335 -3.01 24.78 12.44
N PRO A 336 -3.25 25.50 11.33
CA PRO A 336 -2.88 25.01 10.00
C PRO A 336 -1.37 24.72 9.94
N ALA A 337 -0.99 23.54 9.44
CA ALA A 337 0.40 23.16 9.31
C ALA A 337 1.17 24.09 8.36
N TYR A 338 2.39 24.44 8.75
CA TYR A 338 3.24 25.33 8.00
C TYR A 338 3.91 24.61 6.82
N LYS A 339 3.48 24.92 5.57
CA LYS A 339 3.96 24.22 4.36
C LYS A 339 5.06 24.97 3.59
N LYS A 340 5.67 26.04 4.12
CA LYS A 340 6.80 26.70 3.42
C LYS A 340 8.10 25.90 3.46
N THR A 341 8.27 24.98 4.41
CA THR A 341 9.37 24.01 4.37
C THR A 341 8.98 22.90 3.38
N THR A 342 9.83 22.66 2.38
CA THR A 342 9.57 21.67 1.35
C THR A 342 9.48 20.25 1.95
N ILE A 343 8.81 19.33 1.27
CA ILE A 343 8.75 17.92 1.69
C ILE A 343 10.16 17.31 1.78
N ILE A 344 11.05 17.70 0.87
CA ILE A 344 12.43 17.23 0.84
C ILE A 344 13.18 17.70 2.08
N ASP A 345 13.07 18.98 2.44
CA ASP A 345 13.73 19.51 3.64
C ASP A 345 13.23 18.82 4.92
N ARG A 346 11.92 18.52 4.99
CA ARG A 346 11.33 17.79 6.12
C ARG A 346 11.89 16.36 6.21
N ILE A 347 12.01 15.69 5.08
CA ILE A 347 12.59 14.34 4.97
C ILE A 347 14.06 14.38 5.41
N MET A 348 14.85 15.32 4.92
CA MET A 348 16.29 15.43 5.25
C MET A 348 16.52 15.68 6.74
N LEU A 349 15.69 16.53 7.38
CA LEU A 349 15.73 16.71 8.83
C LEU A 349 15.46 15.40 9.57
N GLN A 350 14.44 14.66 9.17
CA GLN A 350 14.05 13.41 9.82
C GLN A 350 15.11 12.32 9.62
N ILE A 351 15.75 12.23 8.45
CA ILE A 351 16.89 11.34 8.18
C ILE A 351 18.07 11.69 9.12
N SER A 352 18.40 12.97 9.25
CA SER A 352 19.46 13.42 10.16
C SER A 352 19.15 13.04 11.62
N TRP A 353 17.90 13.23 12.08
CA TRP A 353 17.51 12.86 13.44
C TRP A 353 17.51 11.35 13.68
N LEU A 354 17.14 10.55 12.69
CA LEU A 354 17.29 9.09 12.76
C LEU A 354 18.75 8.70 12.90
N GLN A 355 19.67 9.35 12.16
CA GLN A 355 21.11 9.10 12.27
C GLN A 355 21.64 9.37 13.69
N GLN A 356 21.10 10.38 14.37
CA GLN A 356 21.46 10.82 15.71
C GLN A 356 20.69 10.08 16.85
N ASP A 357 19.86 9.11 16.56
CA ASP A 357 18.91 8.52 17.50
C ASP A 357 17.97 9.54 18.19
N ALA A 358 17.75 10.67 17.51
CA ALA A 358 16.91 11.75 18.00
C ALA A 358 15.44 11.63 17.57
N TYR A 359 15.11 10.68 16.68
CA TYR A 359 13.75 10.36 16.26
C TYR A 359 13.38 8.95 16.73
N LEU A 360 12.43 8.86 17.67
CA LEU A 360 12.01 7.60 18.28
C LEU A 360 10.51 7.37 18.10
N VAL A 361 10.10 6.12 18.05
CA VAL A 361 8.69 5.71 17.88
C VAL A 361 8.37 4.62 18.91
N LEU A 362 7.21 4.66 19.53
CA LEU A 362 6.76 3.57 20.40
C LEU A 362 6.23 2.38 19.57
N GLU A 363 6.49 1.18 20.04
CA GLU A 363 6.27 -0.10 19.35
C GLU A 363 4.82 -0.33 18.88
N HIS A 364 3.83 0.27 19.56
CA HIS A 364 2.43 0.15 19.20
C HIS A 364 2.00 1.11 18.05
N CYS A 365 2.85 2.06 17.65
CA CYS A 365 2.65 2.89 16.48
C CYS A 365 3.02 2.10 15.22
N VAL A 366 2.29 1.02 14.94
CA VAL A 366 2.65 0.02 13.93
C VAL A 366 2.55 0.54 12.50
N ASN A 367 1.61 1.47 12.25
CA ASN A 367 1.44 2.07 10.93
C ASN A 367 2.56 3.06 10.64
N HIS A 368 2.91 3.93 11.58
CA HIS A 368 4.02 4.87 11.44
C HIS A 368 5.35 4.15 11.24
N ILE A 369 5.61 3.09 12.01
CA ILE A 369 6.78 2.22 11.81
C ILE A 369 6.76 1.62 10.41
N SER A 370 5.60 1.13 9.97
CA SER A 370 5.45 0.52 8.66
C SER A 370 5.66 1.51 7.50
N GLU A 371 5.18 2.74 7.63
CA GLU A 371 5.41 3.79 6.65
C GLU A 371 6.90 4.20 6.61
N LEU A 372 7.57 4.38 7.77
CA LEU A 372 9.00 4.66 7.83
C LEU A 372 9.86 3.58 7.14
N GLU A 373 9.41 2.33 7.17
CA GLU A 373 10.09 1.21 6.50
C GLU A 373 9.83 1.10 5.01
N ARG A 374 8.76 1.75 4.50
CA ARG A 374 8.29 1.56 3.12
C ARG A 374 8.29 2.81 2.27
N TYR A 375 8.29 3.99 2.88
CA TYR A 375 8.28 5.25 2.15
C TYR A 375 9.48 5.31 1.22
N SER A 376 9.22 5.52 -0.07
CA SER A 376 10.20 5.38 -1.15
C SER A 376 10.23 6.60 -2.07
N TRP A 377 11.37 6.78 -2.74
CA TRP A 377 11.51 7.75 -3.80
C TRP A 377 10.86 7.23 -5.09
N LYS A 378 10.26 8.12 -5.89
CA LYS A 378 9.77 7.79 -7.23
C LYS A 378 10.92 7.29 -8.11
N GLU A 379 10.68 6.22 -8.86
CA GLU A 379 11.71 5.61 -9.73
C GLU A 379 12.11 6.53 -10.91
N ASP A 380 11.15 7.33 -11.40
CA ASP A 380 11.33 8.15 -12.61
C ASP A 380 11.73 9.60 -12.33
N LYS A 381 11.77 10.02 -11.08
CA LYS A 381 12.06 11.40 -10.69
C LYS A 381 13.03 11.44 -9.51
N ASN A 382 14.22 11.91 -9.76
CA ASN A 382 15.21 12.15 -8.73
C ASN A 382 14.65 13.14 -7.68
N ASN A 383 14.62 12.74 -6.41
CA ASN A 383 14.23 13.55 -5.27
C ASN A 383 12.74 13.90 -5.14
N GLU A 384 11.84 13.15 -5.75
CA GLU A 384 10.42 13.20 -5.37
C GLU A 384 10.04 11.92 -4.63
N PRO A 385 9.47 11.98 -3.42
CA PRO A 385 8.94 10.79 -2.76
C PRO A 385 7.64 10.34 -3.43
N GLU A 386 7.29 9.07 -3.29
CA GLU A 386 5.99 8.57 -3.71
C GLU A 386 4.87 9.20 -2.89
N ASP A 387 3.72 9.41 -3.51
CA ASP A 387 2.51 9.96 -2.89
C ASP A 387 1.64 8.80 -2.34
N ARG A 388 2.26 7.95 -1.53
CA ARG A 388 1.62 6.81 -0.86
C ARG A 388 2.47 6.34 0.33
N ASN A 389 1.82 5.73 1.33
CA ASN A 389 2.47 5.26 2.57
C ASN A 389 3.19 6.40 3.32
N ASP A 390 2.59 7.58 3.39
CA ASP A 390 3.19 8.78 3.97
C ASP A 390 2.26 9.57 4.90
N HIS A 391 1.04 9.08 5.14
CA HIS A 391 0.03 9.80 5.92
C HIS A 391 0.46 10.03 7.37
N THR A 392 0.95 9.01 8.06
CA THR A 392 1.48 9.17 9.43
C THR A 392 2.78 9.96 9.45
N ILE A 393 3.59 9.84 8.39
CA ILE A 393 4.81 10.63 8.22
C ILE A 393 4.44 12.10 8.08
N ASN A 394 3.47 12.45 7.22
CA ASN A 394 2.98 13.81 7.07
C ASN A 394 2.40 14.36 8.38
N ALA A 395 1.50 13.61 9.04
CA ALA A 395 0.94 14.01 10.34
C ALA A 395 2.05 14.25 11.38
N SER A 396 3.05 13.35 11.44
CA SER A 396 4.22 13.50 12.30
C SER A 396 5.03 14.76 11.97
N GLN A 397 5.27 15.01 10.68
CA GLN A 397 6.00 16.19 10.22
C GLN A 397 5.26 17.49 10.55
N TYR A 398 3.93 17.53 10.43
CA TYR A 398 3.15 18.69 10.85
C TYR A 398 3.31 18.97 12.34
N ALA A 399 3.31 17.93 13.17
CA ALA A 399 3.45 18.05 14.62
C ALA A 399 4.81 18.61 15.06
N TRP A 400 5.92 18.08 14.53
CA TRP A 400 7.25 18.48 14.99
C TRP A 400 7.84 19.68 14.24
N LEU A 401 7.35 20.04 13.04
CA LEU A 401 7.95 21.07 12.20
C LEU A 401 8.13 22.44 12.88
N PRO A 402 7.17 22.96 13.67
CA PRO A 402 7.34 24.22 14.40
C PRO A 402 8.45 24.18 15.44
N TYR A 403 8.83 22.98 15.86
CA TYR A 403 9.80 22.71 16.91
C TYR A 403 11.13 22.18 16.38
N LYS A 404 11.35 22.16 15.06
CA LYS A 404 12.52 21.55 14.40
C LYS A 404 13.85 22.01 14.98
N MET A 405 13.96 23.30 15.38
CA MET A 405 15.18 23.86 15.99
C MET A 405 15.46 23.31 17.41
N GLN A 406 14.55 22.54 17.97
CA GLN A 406 14.65 21.94 19.30
C GLN A 406 14.97 20.44 19.23
N ILE A 407 15.12 19.86 18.04
CA ILE A 407 15.33 18.43 17.78
C ILE A 407 16.68 18.24 17.10
N GLY A 408 17.42 17.18 17.42
CA GLY A 408 18.74 16.88 16.89
C GLY A 408 19.84 17.87 17.31
N ASP A 409 21.06 17.67 16.84
CA ASP A 409 22.21 18.50 17.19
C ASP A 409 22.16 19.89 16.56
N LYS A 410 22.80 20.87 17.23
CA LYS A 410 22.78 22.26 16.77
C LYS A 410 23.69 22.52 15.54
N ASP A 411 24.71 21.69 15.33
CA ASP A 411 25.79 21.98 14.40
C ASP A 411 25.49 21.62 12.95
N GLU A 412 24.43 20.83 12.68
CA GLU A 412 24.04 20.44 11.31
C GLU A 412 22.96 21.33 10.66
N MET A 413 22.49 22.37 11.36
CA MET A 413 21.40 23.23 10.86
C MET A 413 21.87 24.60 10.34
N GLY A 414 23.14 24.75 10.10
CA GLY A 414 23.79 25.99 9.61
C GLY A 414 24.48 25.80 8.26
N GLY A 415 23.71 25.61 7.20
CA GLY A 415 24.22 25.62 5.83
C GLY A 415 23.20 26.28 4.92
#